data_2f89f48bf380c3a4bfc4f045beee3f7d
#
_entry.id   2f89f48bf380c3a4bfc4f045beee3f7d
#
_cell.length_a   1.000
_cell.length_b   1.000
_cell.length_c   1.000
_cell.angle_alpha   90.00
_cell.angle_beta   90.00
_cell.angle_gamma   90.00
#
_symmetry.space_group_name_H-M   'P 1'
#
loop_
_entity.id
_entity.type
_entity.pdbx_description
1 polymer ?
#
loop_
_entity_poly.entity_id
_entity_poly.type
_entity_poly.pdbx_seq_one_letter_code
_entity_poly.pdbx_strand_id
1 'polypeptide(L)'
;MKIILNIFILIFILSGLTFANEVKIFEFTESELSKLDVRKVRGADNNTNYTVGSNENGNYLKAIANNAASGLGKEVKINLNKTPIINITWKVEKDLPGIKENTKKGHDFAARVFVIKKTGATLLSNRAINYVFSSNNEVGFNSPSPYTKKSIDNVLATTKENLNKWVTVKANVKEDFKKFHNLDVNELDGLAIMSDTDNSKLEAITYYQNIYFSAD
;
A
#
# COMPACT_ATOMS: atom_id res chain seq x y z
N MET A 1 -12.11 74.26 7.60
CA MET A 1 -12.77 72.96 7.73
C MET A 1 -11.95 71.95 6.90
N LYS A 2 -11.06 71.16 7.57
CA LYS A 2 -10.20 70.20 6.90
C LYS A 2 -10.89 68.82 6.89
N ILE A 3 -11.20 68.32 5.69
CA ILE A 3 -11.78 66.98 5.49
C ILE A 3 -10.59 66.01 5.51
N ILE A 4 -10.53 65.12 6.51
CA ILE A 4 -9.56 63.99 6.59
C ILE A 4 -10.20 62.82 5.87
N LEU A 5 -9.65 62.47 4.72
CA LEU A 5 -10.03 61.29 3.94
C LEU A 5 -9.31 60.06 4.51
N ASN A 6 -10.05 59.20 5.23
CA ASN A 6 -9.53 57.91 5.70
C ASN A 6 -9.57 56.91 4.55
N ILE A 7 -8.40 56.54 4.02
CA ILE A 7 -8.25 55.48 3.07
C ILE A 7 -8.14 54.16 3.86
N PHE A 8 -9.19 53.33 3.82
CA PHE A 8 -9.16 51.93 4.28
C PHE A 8 -8.47 51.10 3.21
N ILE A 9 -7.22 50.64 3.47
CA ILE A 9 -6.55 49.66 2.65
C ILE A 9 -7.06 48.27 3.07
N LEU A 10 -7.91 47.69 2.20
CA LEU A 10 -8.35 46.29 2.36
C LEU A 10 -7.25 45.36 1.88
N ILE A 11 -6.49 44.77 2.83
CA ILE A 11 -5.48 43.74 2.52
C ILE A 11 -6.25 42.46 2.25
N PHE A 12 -6.38 42.06 0.97
CA PHE A 12 -6.80 40.74 0.56
C PHE A 12 -5.64 39.76 0.84
N ILE A 13 -5.75 38.99 1.92
CA ILE A 13 -4.88 37.83 2.13
C ILE A 13 -5.37 36.75 1.15
N LEU A 14 -4.71 36.61 0.00
CA LEU A 14 -4.85 35.41 -0.84
C LEU A 14 -4.23 34.24 -0.07
N SER A 15 -5.07 33.50 0.66
CA SER A 15 -4.69 32.17 1.10
C SER A 15 -4.54 31.29 -0.15
N GLY A 16 -3.30 31.10 -0.59
CA GLY A 16 -2.98 30.18 -1.67
C GLY A 16 -3.44 28.79 -1.22
N LEU A 17 -4.46 28.24 -1.88
CA LEU A 17 -4.78 26.82 -1.82
C LEU A 17 -3.59 26.08 -2.43
N THR A 18 -2.68 25.63 -1.59
CA THR A 18 -1.69 24.63 -1.99
C THR A 18 -2.47 23.34 -2.23
N PHE A 19 -2.76 23.04 -3.50
CA PHE A 19 -3.18 21.69 -3.86
C PHE A 19 -2.00 20.78 -3.48
N ALA A 20 -2.21 19.94 -2.47
CA ALA A 20 -1.27 18.89 -2.14
C ALA A 20 -1.06 18.07 -3.42
N ASN A 21 0.19 17.92 -3.87
CA ASN A 21 0.53 17.09 -5.02
C ASN A 21 0.30 15.63 -4.62
N GLU A 22 -0.92 15.12 -4.84
CA GLU A 22 -1.26 13.72 -4.66
C GLU A 22 -1.05 12.97 -5.98
N VAL A 23 -0.45 11.80 -5.90
CA VAL A 23 -0.27 10.88 -7.04
C VAL A 23 -1.08 9.62 -6.76
N LYS A 24 -2.30 9.57 -7.29
CA LYS A 24 -3.16 8.39 -7.19
C LYS A 24 -2.59 7.24 -7.99
N ILE A 25 -2.58 6.04 -7.41
CA ILE A 25 -1.96 4.87 -8.02
C ILE A 25 -2.99 3.97 -8.70
N PHE A 26 -4.10 3.68 -8.04
CA PHE A 26 -5.17 2.82 -8.55
C PHE A 26 -6.51 3.54 -8.57
N GLU A 27 -7.25 3.34 -9.64
CA GLU A 27 -8.63 3.83 -9.80
C GLU A 27 -9.67 2.79 -9.39
N PHE A 28 -9.26 1.52 -9.32
CA PHE A 28 -10.10 0.37 -9.03
C PHE A 28 -11.38 0.31 -9.88
N THR A 29 -11.19 0.44 -11.20
CA THR A 29 -12.26 0.25 -12.19
C THR A 29 -12.08 -1.09 -12.91
N GLU A 30 -13.14 -1.62 -13.52
CA GLU A 30 -13.05 -2.83 -14.35
C GLU A 30 -12.05 -2.66 -15.50
N SER A 31 -12.04 -1.49 -16.14
CA SER A 31 -11.09 -1.15 -17.21
C SER A 31 -9.65 -1.14 -16.74
N GLU A 32 -9.36 -0.71 -15.49
CA GLU A 32 -8.02 -0.79 -14.93
C GLU A 32 -7.67 -2.22 -14.55
N LEU A 33 -8.56 -2.93 -13.84
CA LEU A 33 -8.32 -4.29 -13.39
C LEU A 33 -7.95 -5.22 -14.57
N SER A 34 -8.62 -5.09 -15.72
CA SER A 34 -8.32 -5.87 -16.91
C SER A 34 -6.93 -5.62 -17.52
N LYS A 35 -6.27 -4.52 -17.16
CA LYS A 35 -4.94 -4.13 -17.65
C LYS A 35 -3.82 -4.36 -16.64
N LEU A 36 -4.17 -4.69 -15.38
CA LEU A 36 -3.15 -4.97 -14.37
C LEU A 36 -2.48 -6.31 -14.62
N ASP A 37 -1.17 -6.36 -14.38
CA ASP A 37 -0.37 -7.58 -14.51
C ASP A 37 -0.65 -8.51 -13.33
N VAL A 38 -1.30 -9.64 -13.60
CA VAL A 38 -1.56 -10.69 -12.59
C VAL A 38 -0.30 -11.52 -12.40
N ARG A 39 0.35 -11.32 -11.29
CA ARG A 39 1.59 -12.02 -10.92
C ARG A 39 1.30 -13.25 -10.09
N LYS A 40 1.38 -14.41 -10.74
CA LYS A 40 1.26 -15.71 -10.06
C LYS A 40 2.41 -15.95 -9.10
N VAL A 41 2.09 -16.48 -7.93
CA VAL A 41 3.11 -16.92 -6.95
C VAL A 41 3.52 -18.35 -7.28
N ARG A 42 4.83 -18.60 -7.37
CA ARG A 42 5.34 -19.95 -7.66
C ARG A 42 5.01 -20.90 -6.50
N GLY A 43 4.29 -21.96 -6.80
CA GLY A 43 3.90 -22.99 -5.82
C GLY A 43 2.51 -22.77 -5.23
N ALA A 44 1.84 -21.66 -5.51
CA ALA A 44 0.44 -21.47 -5.15
C ALA A 44 -0.47 -22.31 -6.05
N ASP A 45 -1.45 -22.98 -5.44
CA ASP A 45 -2.41 -23.83 -6.16
C ASP A 45 -3.41 -22.99 -6.97
N ASN A 46 -3.84 -21.87 -6.41
CA ASN A 46 -4.85 -20.98 -6.96
C ASN A 46 -4.37 -19.53 -7.00
N ASN A 47 -4.98 -18.74 -7.88
CA ASN A 47 -4.86 -17.28 -7.85
C ASN A 47 -5.90 -16.70 -6.90
N THR A 48 -5.54 -15.59 -6.23
CA THR A 48 -6.50 -14.75 -5.52
C THR A 48 -7.53 -14.19 -6.50
N ASN A 49 -8.80 -14.23 -6.10
CA ASN A 49 -9.90 -13.65 -6.89
C ASN A 49 -10.02 -12.16 -6.58
N TYR A 50 -9.91 -11.33 -7.61
CA TYR A 50 -10.00 -9.88 -7.52
C TYR A 50 -11.24 -9.38 -8.27
N THR A 51 -12.05 -8.56 -7.61
CA THR A 51 -13.22 -7.90 -8.19
C THR A 51 -13.26 -6.45 -7.77
N VAL A 52 -13.84 -5.57 -8.56
CA VAL A 52 -14.05 -4.16 -8.21
C VAL A 52 -15.47 -3.94 -7.73
N GLY A 53 -15.64 -2.92 -6.89
CA GLY A 53 -16.92 -2.45 -6.40
C GLY A 53 -16.84 -0.98 -6.03
N SER A 54 -17.91 -0.41 -5.52
CA SER A 54 -17.96 0.99 -5.08
C SER A 54 -18.76 1.14 -3.78
N ASN A 55 -18.43 2.19 -3.03
CA ASN A 55 -19.17 2.66 -1.88
C ASN A 55 -19.24 4.21 -1.92
N GLU A 56 -19.73 4.82 -0.89
CA GLU A 56 -19.84 6.29 -0.76
C GLU A 56 -18.49 7.04 -0.88
N ASN A 57 -17.37 6.35 -0.58
CA ASN A 57 -16.01 6.90 -0.63
C ASN A 57 -15.29 6.60 -1.95
N GLY A 58 -15.96 6.00 -2.93
CA GLY A 58 -15.43 5.67 -4.25
C GLY A 58 -15.24 4.18 -4.51
N ASN A 59 -14.47 3.87 -5.55
CA ASN A 59 -14.21 2.50 -5.96
C ASN A 59 -13.25 1.80 -5.00
N TYR A 60 -13.40 0.48 -4.90
CA TYR A 60 -12.49 -0.39 -4.17
C TYR A 60 -12.21 -1.68 -4.94
N LEU A 61 -11.07 -2.30 -4.65
CA LEU A 61 -10.75 -3.67 -5.05
C LEU A 61 -11.08 -4.62 -3.89
N LYS A 62 -11.89 -5.65 -4.15
CA LYS A 62 -12.09 -6.77 -3.23
C LYS A 62 -11.18 -7.91 -3.64
N ALA A 63 -10.46 -8.48 -2.69
CA ALA A 63 -9.60 -9.65 -2.85
C ALA A 63 -10.12 -10.79 -1.96
N ILE A 64 -10.33 -11.97 -2.56
CA ILE A 64 -10.67 -13.21 -1.86
C ILE A 64 -9.56 -14.21 -2.15
N ALA A 65 -8.75 -14.53 -1.15
CA ALA A 65 -7.72 -15.54 -1.20
C ALA A 65 -8.19 -16.77 -0.42
N ASN A 66 -8.39 -17.90 -1.09
CA ASN A 66 -8.75 -19.19 -0.47
C ASN A 66 -7.75 -20.24 -0.95
N ASN A 67 -6.80 -20.63 -0.11
CA ASN A 67 -5.64 -21.44 -0.52
C ASN A 67 -5.05 -20.88 -1.83
N ALA A 68 -4.79 -19.59 -1.87
CA ALA A 68 -4.51 -18.86 -3.10
C ALA A 68 -3.46 -17.78 -2.87
N ALA A 69 -2.68 -17.47 -3.91
CA ALA A 69 -1.79 -16.33 -3.93
C ALA A 69 -1.57 -15.82 -5.35
N SER A 70 -1.85 -14.55 -5.56
CA SER A 70 -1.42 -13.79 -6.73
C SER A 70 -1.40 -12.31 -6.40
N GLY A 71 -0.54 -11.55 -7.05
CA GLY A 71 -0.48 -10.09 -6.91
C GLY A 71 -1.00 -9.38 -8.16
N LEU A 72 -1.48 -8.15 -7.99
CA LEU A 72 -1.77 -7.22 -9.07
C LEU A 72 -0.67 -6.18 -9.10
N GLY A 73 0.17 -6.21 -10.15
CA GLY A 73 1.32 -5.33 -10.30
C GLY A 73 1.05 -4.17 -11.25
N LYS A 74 1.65 -3.01 -10.95
CA LYS A 74 1.63 -1.83 -11.81
C LYS A 74 3.03 -1.19 -11.83
N GLU A 75 3.60 -1.00 -13.02
CA GLU A 75 4.80 -0.17 -13.16
C GLU A 75 4.42 1.30 -12.99
N VAL A 76 5.13 1.99 -12.12
CA VAL A 76 4.90 3.40 -11.83
C VAL A 76 6.24 4.09 -11.56
N LYS A 77 6.30 5.39 -11.84
CA LYS A 77 7.43 6.25 -11.51
C LYS A 77 6.99 7.31 -10.50
N ILE A 78 7.37 7.12 -9.24
CA ILE A 78 6.99 8.03 -8.15
C ILE A 78 8.24 8.73 -7.64
N ASN A 79 8.25 10.06 -7.73
CA ASN A 79 9.35 10.89 -7.21
C ASN A 79 9.22 11.06 -5.70
N LEU A 80 9.99 10.28 -4.94
CA LEU A 80 9.97 10.29 -3.47
C LEU A 80 10.60 11.56 -2.85
N ASN A 81 11.22 12.44 -3.63
CA ASN A 81 11.65 13.76 -3.14
C ASN A 81 10.48 14.76 -3.10
N LYS A 82 9.40 14.48 -3.86
CA LYS A 82 8.19 15.33 -3.91
C LYS A 82 7.05 14.74 -3.11
N THR A 83 6.83 13.43 -3.23
CA THR A 83 5.72 12.71 -2.62
C THR A 83 6.23 11.43 -1.94
N PRO A 84 6.92 11.53 -0.78
CA PRO A 84 7.50 10.38 -0.10
C PRO A 84 6.49 9.53 0.67
N ILE A 85 5.30 10.08 0.99
CA ILE A 85 4.33 9.42 1.86
C ILE A 85 3.34 8.61 1.03
N ILE A 86 3.34 7.29 1.23
CA ILE A 86 2.26 6.44 0.74
C ILE A 86 1.09 6.48 1.72
N ASN A 87 -0.11 6.62 1.20
CA ASN A 87 -1.37 6.52 1.93
C ASN A 87 -2.11 5.29 1.42
N ILE A 88 -2.57 4.42 2.32
CA ILE A 88 -3.25 3.18 1.98
C ILE A 88 -4.54 3.10 2.79
N THR A 89 -5.68 3.08 2.12
CA THR A 89 -6.98 2.79 2.73
C THR A 89 -7.37 1.36 2.41
N TRP A 90 -7.56 0.55 3.44
CA TRP A 90 -7.88 -0.87 3.32
C TRP A 90 -8.81 -1.35 4.43
N LYS A 91 -9.39 -2.54 4.23
CA LYS A 91 -10.20 -3.24 5.23
C LYS A 91 -9.94 -4.74 5.11
N VAL A 92 -9.68 -5.41 6.23
CA VAL A 92 -9.68 -6.87 6.32
C VAL A 92 -11.01 -7.31 6.94
N GLU A 93 -11.81 -8.06 6.19
CA GLU A 93 -13.09 -8.60 6.64
C GLU A 93 -12.91 -9.99 7.27
N LYS A 94 -12.04 -10.81 6.65
CA LYS A 94 -11.66 -12.13 7.16
C LYS A 94 -10.15 -12.22 7.22
N ASP A 95 -9.61 -12.50 8.41
CA ASP A 95 -8.19 -12.52 8.71
C ASP A 95 -7.61 -13.94 8.84
N LEU A 96 -6.34 -14.01 9.23
CA LEU A 96 -5.55 -15.26 9.30
C LEU A 96 -5.02 -15.47 10.73
N PRO A 97 -5.89 -15.76 11.73
CA PRO A 97 -5.45 -15.88 13.11
C PRO A 97 -4.55 -17.12 13.32
N GLY A 98 -3.58 -16.97 14.25
CA GLY A 98 -2.76 -18.08 14.75
C GLY A 98 -1.62 -18.53 13.85
N ILE A 99 -1.40 -17.91 12.69
CA ILE A 99 -0.25 -18.20 11.84
C ILE A 99 1.00 -17.43 12.29
N LYS A 100 2.20 -17.97 12.00
CA LYS A 100 3.47 -17.29 12.25
C LYS A 100 3.95 -16.60 10.99
N GLU A 101 3.51 -15.37 10.75
CA GLU A 101 3.71 -14.59 9.53
C GLU A 101 5.18 -14.42 9.12
N ASN A 102 6.13 -14.46 10.07
CA ASN A 102 7.57 -14.35 9.81
C ASN A 102 8.26 -15.70 9.49
N THR A 103 7.50 -16.76 9.24
CA THR A 103 8.01 -18.10 8.87
C THR A 103 7.49 -18.53 7.50
N LYS A 104 8.23 -19.36 6.77
CA LYS A 104 7.79 -19.85 5.45
C LYS A 104 6.41 -20.52 5.48
N LYS A 105 6.09 -21.26 6.56
CA LYS A 105 4.82 -21.97 6.69
C LYS A 105 3.62 -21.03 6.92
N GLY A 106 3.85 -19.87 7.48
CA GLY A 106 2.77 -18.92 7.80
C GLY A 106 2.97 -17.53 7.18
N HIS A 107 3.78 -17.41 6.10
CA HIS A 107 4.05 -16.13 5.45
C HIS A 107 2.91 -15.69 4.53
N ASP A 108 1.72 -15.62 5.10
CA ASP A 108 0.51 -15.15 4.47
C ASP A 108 0.02 -13.87 5.16
N PHE A 109 -0.52 -12.96 4.38
CA PHE A 109 -1.12 -11.74 4.91
C PHE A 109 -2.45 -11.48 4.20
N ALA A 110 -3.47 -11.15 4.98
CA ALA A 110 -4.77 -10.81 4.43
C ALA A 110 -4.68 -9.61 3.46
N ALA A 111 -3.82 -8.63 3.77
CA ALA A 111 -3.58 -7.49 2.88
C ALA A 111 -2.10 -7.08 2.85
N ARG A 112 -1.59 -6.85 1.63
CA ARG A 112 -0.24 -6.35 1.35
C ARG A 112 -0.26 -5.28 0.28
N VAL A 113 0.59 -4.26 0.43
CA VAL A 113 0.95 -3.30 -0.61
C VAL A 113 2.47 -3.25 -0.71
N PHE A 114 2.99 -3.65 -1.86
CA PHE A 114 4.42 -3.64 -2.15
C PHE A 114 4.83 -2.33 -2.81
N VAL A 115 5.90 -1.71 -2.33
CA VAL A 115 6.62 -0.65 -3.02
C VAL A 115 7.96 -1.21 -3.48
N ILE A 116 8.30 -1.02 -4.76
CA ILE A 116 9.37 -1.76 -5.42
C ILE A 116 10.37 -0.79 -6.04
N LYS A 117 11.67 -1.03 -5.73
CA LYS A 117 12.82 -0.39 -6.38
C LYS A 117 13.61 -1.41 -7.19
N LYS A 118 13.74 -1.18 -8.48
CA LYS A 118 14.65 -1.94 -9.36
C LYS A 118 16.10 -1.53 -9.04
N THR A 119 16.92 -2.48 -8.60
CA THR A 119 18.33 -2.22 -8.23
C THR A 119 19.33 -2.97 -9.13
N GLY A 120 18.87 -3.56 -10.22
CA GLY A 120 19.70 -4.27 -11.20
C GLY A 120 18.87 -4.83 -12.36
N ALA A 121 19.53 -5.59 -13.24
CA ALA A 121 18.95 -6.05 -14.49
C ALA A 121 17.87 -7.13 -14.39
N THR A 122 17.75 -7.79 -13.23
CA THR A 122 16.79 -8.88 -13.04
C THR A 122 15.80 -8.58 -11.93
N LEU A 123 14.62 -9.21 -11.97
CA LEU A 123 13.63 -9.12 -10.88
C LEU A 123 14.20 -9.56 -9.53
N LEU A 124 15.14 -10.52 -9.53
CA LEU A 124 15.80 -11.01 -8.32
C LEU A 124 16.71 -9.96 -7.65
N SER A 125 17.09 -8.90 -8.35
CA SER A 125 17.87 -7.81 -7.78
C SER A 125 17.02 -6.75 -7.10
N ASN A 126 15.70 -6.71 -7.32
CA ASN A 126 14.81 -5.71 -6.77
C ASN A 126 14.84 -5.69 -5.23
N ARG A 127 14.57 -4.52 -4.66
CA ARG A 127 14.27 -4.32 -3.24
C ARG A 127 12.81 -3.94 -3.11
N ALA A 128 12.15 -4.50 -2.10
CA ALA A 128 10.75 -4.22 -1.81
C ALA A 128 10.52 -3.97 -0.33
N ILE A 129 9.55 -3.13 -0.04
CA ILE A 129 8.94 -3.04 1.27
C ILE A 129 7.50 -3.46 1.10
N ASN A 130 7.05 -4.39 1.93
CA ASN A 130 5.68 -4.85 2.05
C ASN A 130 5.04 -4.12 3.21
N TYR A 131 4.15 -3.21 2.95
CA TYR A 131 3.24 -2.73 3.96
C TYR A 131 2.12 -3.73 4.14
N VAL A 132 1.94 -4.21 5.36
CA VAL A 132 1.01 -5.32 5.64
C VAL A 132 -0.03 -4.95 6.69
N PHE A 133 -1.23 -5.51 6.52
CA PHE A 133 -2.26 -5.58 7.53
C PHE A 133 -2.14 -6.97 8.19
N SER A 134 -1.53 -7.01 9.35
CA SER A 134 -1.21 -8.26 10.04
C SER A 134 -2.39 -8.81 10.82
N SER A 135 -2.52 -10.13 10.86
CA SER A 135 -3.46 -10.83 11.73
C SER A 135 -2.87 -11.20 13.09
N ASN A 136 -1.54 -11.20 13.22
CA ASN A 136 -0.88 -11.78 14.40
C ASN A 136 0.21 -10.91 15.03
N ASN A 137 0.72 -9.90 14.30
CA ASN A 137 1.78 -9.01 14.80
C ASN A 137 1.24 -7.60 15.05
N GLU A 138 1.88 -6.88 15.97
CA GLU A 138 1.52 -5.50 16.32
C GLU A 138 2.04 -4.50 15.28
N VAL A 139 1.41 -3.32 15.23
CA VAL A 139 1.87 -2.21 14.38
C VAL A 139 3.32 -1.85 14.73
N GLY A 140 4.14 -1.63 13.69
CA GLY A 140 5.57 -1.34 13.81
C GLY A 140 6.47 -2.58 13.83
N PHE A 141 5.92 -3.79 13.99
CA PHE A 141 6.69 -5.01 13.79
C PHE A 141 7.17 -5.08 12.33
N ASN A 142 8.43 -5.45 12.14
CA ASN A 142 9.01 -5.65 10.81
C ASN A 142 9.96 -6.84 10.81
N SER A 143 10.02 -7.54 9.69
CA SER A 143 10.93 -8.65 9.49
C SER A 143 11.29 -8.82 8.01
N PRO A 144 12.48 -9.35 7.70
CA PRO A 144 12.75 -9.82 6.35
C PRO A 144 11.78 -10.95 5.98
N SER A 145 11.33 -10.96 4.73
CA SER A 145 10.58 -12.10 4.20
C SER A 145 11.40 -13.39 4.37
N PRO A 146 10.78 -14.50 4.83
CA PRO A 146 11.47 -15.78 5.00
C PRO A 146 11.97 -16.39 3.67
N TYR A 147 11.56 -15.82 2.55
CA TYR A 147 12.01 -16.23 1.21
C TYR A 147 13.18 -15.40 0.70
N THR A 148 13.31 -14.14 1.13
CA THR A 148 14.39 -13.25 0.67
C THR A 148 14.58 -12.05 1.58
N LYS A 149 15.83 -11.74 1.94
CA LYS A 149 16.18 -10.52 2.69
C LYS A 149 16.01 -9.22 1.86
N LYS A 150 15.66 -9.35 0.57
CA LYS A 150 15.43 -8.22 -0.34
C LYS A 150 14.02 -7.65 -0.26
N SER A 151 13.15 -8.29 0.50
CA SER A 151 11.79 -7.84 0.81
C SER A 151 11.62 -7.78 2.32
N ILE A 152 11.11 -6.67 2.83
CA ILE A 152 10.85 -6.45 4.25
C ILE A 152 9.35 -6.30 4.45
N ASP A 153 8.77 -7.10 5.34
CA ASP A 153 7.39 -6.94 5.78
C ASP A 153 7.36 -5.91 6.91
N ASN A 154 6.52 -4.88 6.81
CA ASN A 154 6.37 -3.81 7.78
C ASN A 154 4.89 -3.63 8.12
N VAL A 155 4.51 -3.91 9.37
CA VAL A 155 3.12 -3.88 9.83
C VAL A 155 2.65 -2.45 10.04
N LEU A 156 1.65 -2.01 9.27
CA LEU A 156 1.02 -0.70 9.41
C LEU A 156 -0.37 -0.75 10.06
N ALA A 157 -1.02 -1.91 10.04
CA ALA A 157 -2.30 -2.13 10.71
C ALA A 157 -2.41 -3.56 11.23
N THR A 158 -3.26 -3.79 12.25
CA THR A 158 -3.51 -5.11 12.81
C THR A 158 -5.00 -5.40 12.94
N THR A 159 -5.41 -6.63 12.65
CA THR A 159 -6.81 -7.07 12.77
C THR A 159 -7.27 -7.14 14.22
N LYS A 160 -6.35 -7.27 15.17
CA LYS A 160 -6.66 -7.20 16.61
C LYS A 160 -7.48 -5.95 16.98
N GLU A 161 -7.18 -4.82 16.32
CA GLU A 161 -7.85 -3.54 16.61
C GLU A 161 -8.84 -3.14 15.50
N ASN A 162 -8.60 -3.60 14.27
CA ASN A 162 -9.24 -3.04 13.08
C ASN A 162 -9.92 -4.09 12.19
N LEU A 163 -10.20 -5.30 12.68
CA LEU A 163 -10.95 -6.28 11.90
C LEU A 163 -12.30 -5.69 11.47
N ASN A 164 -12.62 -5.86 10.18
CA ASN A 164 -13.85 -5.37 9.53
C ASN A 164 -14.05 -3.84 9.58
N LYS A 165 -12.97 -3.06 9.77
CA LYS A 165 -12.99 -1.60 9.74
C LYS A 165 -12.15 -1.08 8.57
N TRP A 166 -12.64 -0.05 7.90
CA TRP A 166 -11.82 0.75 7.00
C TRP A 166 -10.82 1.57 7.81
N VAL A 167 -9.55 1.44 7.47
CA VAL A 167 -8.47 2.23 8.06
C VAL A 167 -7.59 2.83 6.99
N THR A 168 -7.13 4.05 7.21
CA THR A 168 -6.11 4.69 6.38
C THR A 168 -4.82 4.77 7.17
N VAL A 169 -3.75 4.26 6.59
CA VAL A 169 -2.40 4.29 7.17
C VAL A 169 -1.45 5.08 6.27
N LYS A 170 -0.39 5.61 6.87
CA LYS A 170 0.66 6.35 6.17
C LYS A 170 2.03 5.74 6.47
N ALA A 171 2.94 5.81 5.49
CA ALA A 171 4.35 5.48 5.69
C ALA A 171 5.25 6.37 4.81
N ASN A 172 6.40 6.77 5.33
CA ASN A 172 7.41 7.46 4.54
C ASN A 172 8.29 6.44 3.81
N VAL A 173 7.98 6.21 2.55
CA VAL A 173 8.64 5.19 1.72
C VAL A 173 10.13 5.45 1.55
N LYS A 174 10.53 6.72 1.43
CA LYS A 174 11.95 7.09 1.28
C LYS A 174 12.74 6.75 2.55
N GLU A 175 12.21 7.10 3.71
CA GLU A 175 12.82 6.78 5.00
C GLU A 175 12.85 5.27 5.26
N ASP A 176 11.79 4.55 4.91
CA ASP A 176 11.71 3.10 5.06
C ASP A 176 12.74 2.37 4.18
N PHE A 177 12.96 2.79 2.93
CA PHE A 177 14.04 2.23 2.11
C PHE A 177 15.42 2.50 2.72
N LYS A 178 15.63 3.69 3.29
CA LYS A 178 16.87 4.02 4.00
C LYS A 178 17.05 3.15 5.23
N LYS A 179 16.00 3.03 6.04
CA LYS A 179 15.99 2.25 7.30
C LYS A 179 16.23 0.76 7.07
N PHE A 180 15.48 0.15 6.15
CA PHE A 180 15.44 -1.30 6.01
C PHE A 180 16.44 -1.87 5.00
N HIS A 181 16.79 -1.10 3.98
CA HIS A 181 17.69 -1.54 2.92
C HIS A 181 19.01 -0.75 2.85
N ASN A 182 19.17 0.29 3.66
CA ASN A 182 20.27 1.27 3.58
C ASN A 182 20.40 1.88 2.16
N LEU A 183 19.25 2.12 1.50
CA LEU A 183 19.18 2.70 0.17
C LEU A 183 18.57 4.10 0.23
N ASP A 184 19.19 5.04 -0.45
CA ASP A 184 18.60 6.36 -0.73
C ASP A 184 17.84 6.29 -2.06
N VAL A 185 16.53 6.14 -1.97
CA VAL A 185 15.65 5.96 -3.13
C VAL A 185 14.94 7.27 -3.45
N ASN A 186 15.24 7.84 -4.61
CA ASN A 186 14.60 9.07 -5.10
C ASN A 186 13.39 8.80 -5.99
N GLU A 187 13.29 7.60 -6.58
CA GLU A 187 12.19 7.20 -7.46
C GLU A 187 11.86 5.73 -7.27
N LEU A 188 10.57 5.41 -7.11
CA LEU A 188 10.05 4.05 -7.17
C LEU A 188 9.85 3.60 -8.62
N ASP A 189 9.86 2.27 -8.82
CA ASP A 189 9.71 1.65 -10.14
C ASP A 189 8.42 0.83 -10.28
N GLY A 190 7.73 0.54 -9.18
CA GLY A 190 6.49 -0.22 -9.21
C GLY A 190 5.79 -0.35 -7.88
N LEU A 191 4.50 -0.68 -7.94
CA LEU A 191 3.69 -1.13 -6.83
C LEU A 191 3.01 -2.45 -7.17
N ALA A 192 2.65 -3.21 -6.13
CA ALA A 192 1.75 -4.33 -6.26
C ALA A 192 0.84 -4.44 -5.04
N ILE A 193 -0.35 -4.99 -5.25
CA ILE A 193 -1.32 -5.36 -4.20
C ILE A 193 -1.36 -6.88 -4.15
N MET A 194 -1.49 -7.46 -2.96
CA MET A 194 -1.63 -8.90 -2.80
C MET A 194 -2.42 -9.25 -1.55
N SER A 195 -3.21 -10.31 -1.64
CA SER A 195 -3.78 -11.06 -0.52
C SER A 195 -3.44 -12.52 -0.74
N ASP A 196 -2.87 -13.19 0.23
CA ASP A 196 -2.36 -14.56 0.08
C ASP A 196 -2.66 -15.45 1.28
N THR A 197 -2.87 -16.72 1.00
CA THR A 197 -3.20 -17.78 1.97
C THR A 197 -2.64 -19.13 1.52
N ASP A 198 -1.71 -19.13 0.57
CA ASP A 198 -1.19 -20.35 -0.01
C ASP A 198 -0.30 -21.16 0.93
N ASN A 199 0.31 -20.54 1.93
CA ASN A 199 1.10 -21.22 2.95
C ASN A 199 0.24 -21.81 4.07
N SER A 200 -0.73 -21.05 4.56
CA SER A 200 -1.63 -21.46 5.66
C SER A 200 -2.81 -22.32 5.22
N LYS A 201 -3.17 -22.26 3.91
CA LYS A 201 -4.35 -22.90 3.33
C LYS A 201 -5.68 -22.38 3.90
N LEU A 202 -5.66 -21.20 4.50
CA LEU A 202 -6.82 -20.51 5.04
C LEU A 202 -7.52 -19.67 3.96
N GLU A 203 -8.48 -18.85 4.39
CA GLU A 203 -9.19 -17.90 3.54
C GLU A 203 -9.10 -16.50 4.14
N ALA A 204 -8.76 -15.51 3.32
CA ALA A 204 -8.79 -14.10 3.68
C ALA A 204 -9.71 -13.32 2.73
N ILE A 205 -10.38 -12.29 3.27
CA ILE A 205 -11.20 -11.34 2.49
C ILE A 205 -10.75 -9.93 2.84
N THR A 206 -10.33 -9.19 1.82
CA THR A 206 -9.75 -7.86 1.98
C THR A 206 -10.30 -6.89 0.93
N TYR A 207 -10.30 -5.61 1.28
CA TYR A 207 -10.68 -4.52 0.39
C TYR A 207 -9.58 -3.47 0.40
N TYR A 208 -9.24 -2.92 -0.79
CA TYR A 208 -8.28 -1.85 -0.98
C TYR A 208 -8.97 -0.65 -1.62
N GLN A 209 -8.71 0.54 -1.11
CA GLN A 209 -9.26 1.79 -1.61
C GLN A 209 -8.22 2.92 -1.43
N ASN A 210 -8.26 3.95 -2.26
CA ASN A 210 -7.46 5.18 -2.09
C ASN A 210 -5.96 4.93 -1.78
N ILE A 211 -5.26 4.25 -2.69
CA ILE A 211 -3.80 4.13 -2.62
C ILE A 211 -3.17 5.27 -3.42
N TYR A 212 -2.49 6.19 -2.73
CA TYR A 212 -1.88 7.36 -3.34
C TYR A 212 -0.63 7.82 -2.60
N PHE A 213 0.18 8.64 -3.25
CA PHE A 213 1.34 9.30 -2.65
C PHE A 213 1.08 10.77 -2.44
N SER A 214 1.59 11.32 -1.34
CA SER A 214 1.49 12.74 -0.97
C SER A 214 2.83 13.27 -0.45
N ALA A 215 2.91 14.60 -0.31
CA ALA A 215 4.08 15.26 0.26
C ALA A 215 4.14 15.09 1.80
N ASP A 216 2.98 14.94 2.47
CA ASP A 216 2.75 14.89 3.93
C ASP A 216 1.64 13.92 4.30
#